data_e54d6cf02dffc16c148e2ce923349adb
#
_entry.id   e54d6cf02dffc16c148e2ce923349adb
#
_cell.length_a   1.000
_cell.length_b   1.000
_cell.length_c   1.000
_cell.angle_alpha   90.00
_cell.angle_beta   90.00
_cell.angle_gamma   90.00
#
_symmetry.space_group_name_H-M   'P 1'
#
loop_
_entity.id
_entity.type
_entity.pdbx_description
1 polymer ?
#
loop_
_entity_poly.entity_id
_entity_poly.type
_entity_poly.pdbx_seq_one_letter_code
_entity_poly.pdbx_strand_id
1 'polypeptide(L)'
;MSATNKTTYLDLPQFIGTDVPSWLGDFNGAMEKIDTGYNNVDIKAGQAASTANSASSKADINTQSITSINAELKTLKEAVQNYDNILNFKMVTCVPSPNNLKADSSMIMTQNTNKTLASLKFNATMLYPLANPSKYVFTWSTGGTTTFYDLFTIEDNCFNLNQTALPRSAECLTVGVMSYRNNSTKAIARLYVRAWYDGATTHIGAIFSQETTASITMWMDGTVFLSGSVIAPPDPDDTE
;
A
#
# COMPACT_ATOMS: atom_id res chain seq x y z
N MET A 1 -31.05 -59.41 -63.21
CA MET A 1 -31.32 -57.95 -63.03
C MET A 1 -30.74 -57.55 -61.70
N SER A 2 -30.03 -56.44 -61.67
CA SER A 2 -29.50 -55.84 -60.48
C SER A 2 -30.57 -55.38 -59.50
N ALA A 3 -30.23 -55.09 -58.24
CA ALA A 3 -31.19 -54.66 -57.23
C ALA A 3 -32.00 -53.45 -57.68
N THR A 4 -33.33 -53.50 -57.42
CA THR A 4 -34.29 -52.47 -57.81
C THR A 4 -34.20 -51.26 -56.86
N ASN A 5 -33.91 -51.48 -55.59
CA ASN A 5 -33.84 -50.47 -54.56
C ASN A 5 -32.40 -50.36 -53.92
N LYS A 6 -32.14 -49.28 -53.25
CA LYS A 6 -30.89 -49.05 -52.53
C LYS A 6 -31.12 -48.47 -51.13
N THR A 7 -30.21 -48.73 -50.20
CA THR A 7 -30.22 -48.11 -48.87
C THR A 7 -29.88 -46.63 -48.95
N THR A 8 -30.45 -45.84 -48.03
CA THR A 8 -30.35 -44.38 -48.05
C THR A 8 -28.92 -43.87 -47.88
N TYR A 9 -28.12 -44.51 -47.05
CA TYR A 9 -26.79 -43.94 -46.66
C TYR A 9 -25.59 -44.55 -47.42
N LEU A 10 -25.60 -45.86 -47.61
CA LEU A 10 -24.48 -46.56 -48.26
C LEU A 10 -24.76 -46.97 -49.66
N ASP A 11 -25.95 -46.67 -50.18
CA ASP A 11 -26.37 -47.02 -51.51
C ASP A 11 -26.26 -48.57 -51.76
N LEU A 12 -26.46 -49.34 -50.70
CA LEU A 12 -26.40 -50.80 -50.76
C LEU A 12 -27.60 -51.38 -51.52
N PRO A 13 -27.42 -52.47 -52.33
CA PRO A 13 -28.49 -53.03 -53.03
C PRO A 13 -29.57 -53.63 -52.09
N GLN A 14 -30.85 -53.33 -52.35
CA GLN A 14 -32.01 -53.93 -51.71
C GLN A 14 -32.78 -54.70 -52.77
N PHE A 15 -32.80 -55.98 -52.58
CA PHE A 15 -33.46 -56.91 -53.53
C PHE A 15 -34.93 -57.08 -53.18
N ILE A 16 -35.79 -57.08 -54.19
CA ILE A 16 -37.18 -57.44 -54.09
C ILE A 16 -37.40 -58.84 -54.73
N GLY A 17 -38.55 -59.49 -54.49
CA GLY A 17 -38.77 -60.88 -54.85
C GLY A 17 -38.67 -61.20 -56.33
N THR A 18 -38.60 -60.19 -57.19
CA THR A 18 -38.44 -60.39 -58.68
C THR A 18 -36.98 -60.13 -59.12
N ASP A 19 -36.11 -59.69 -58.25
CA ASP A 19 -34.69 -59.40 -58.56
C ASP A 19 -33.90 -60.74 -58.60
N VAL A 20 -32.96 -60.78 -59.51
CA VAL A 20 -31.98 -61.87 -59.60
C VAL A 20 -30.61 -61.31 -59.28
N PRO A 21 -30.14 -61.39 -58.04
CA PRO A 21 -28.87 -60.81 -57.63
C PRO A 21 -27.71 -61.51 -58.33
N SER A 22 -26.75 -60.74 -58.80
CA SER A 22 -25.41 -61.19 -59.13
C SER A 22 -24.62 -61.39 -57.83
N TRP A 23 -24.54 -62.69 -57.44
CA TRP A 23 -23.88 -63.03 -56.18
C TRP A 23 -22.47 -62.46 -56.07
N LEU A 24 -21.70 -62.42 -57.15
CA LEU A 24 -20.34 -61.93 -57.14
C LEU A 24 -20.30 -60.37 -57.25
N GLY A 25 -21.10 -59.78 -58.13
CA GLY A 25 -21.06 -58.33 -58.37
C GLY A 25 -21.83 -57.55 -57.30
N ASP A 26 -23.03 -57.91 -57.01
CA ASP A 26 -23.86 -57.10 -56.06
C ASP A 26 -23.41 -57.30 -54.63
N PHE A 27 -22.94 -58.47 -54.21
CA PHE A 27 -22.44 -58.73 -52.88
C PHE A 27 -21.07 -58.03 -52.65
N ASN A 28 -20.12 -58.23 -53.57
CA ASN A 28 -18.82 -57.60 -53.42
C ASN A 28 -18.91 -56.07 -53.45
N GLY A 29 -19.74 -55.48 -54.32
CA GLY A 29 -19.98 -54.07 -54.37
C GLY A 29 -20.65 -53.53 -53.08
N ALA A 30 -21.51 -54.30 -52.42
CA ALA A 30 -22.09 -53.98 -51.15
C ALA A 30 -21.00 -53.97 -50.02
N MET A 31 -20.16 -55.02 -50.03
CA MET A 31 -19.06 -55.11 -49.03
C MET A 31 -18.04 -53.97 -49.17
N GLU A 32 -17.63 -53.56 -50.37
CA GLU A 32 -16.77 -52.41 -50.62
C GLU A 32 -17.39 -51.13 -50.13
N LYS A 33 -18.67 -50.88 -50.27
CA LYS A 33 -19.38 -49.72 -49.77
C LYS A 33 -19.43 -49.71 -48.26
N ILE A 34 -19.64 -50.85 -47.61
CA ILE A 34 -19.58 -50.98 -46.16
C ILE A 34 -18.19 -50.67 -45.63
N ASP A 35 -17.15 -51.25 -46.21
CA ASP A 35 -15.76 -51.02 -45.82
C ASP A 35 -15.38 -49.58 -45.98
N THR A 36 -15.71 -48.93 -47.09
CA THR A 36 -15.47 -47.50 -47.31
C THR A 36 -16.25 -46.64 -46.30
N GLY A 37 -17.50 -47.03 -46.02
CA GLY A 37 -18.34 -46.35 -45.02
C GLY A 37 -17.71 -46.39 -43.62
N TYR A 38 -17.24 -47.57 -43.19
CA TYR A 38 -16.53 -47.74 -41.92
C TYR A 38 -15.25 -46.91 -41.84
N ASN A 39 -14.42 -46.96 -42.86
CA ASN A 39 -13.18 -46.18 -42.94
C ASN A 39 -13.47 -44.69 -42.85
N ASN A 40 -14.49 -44.19 -43.54
CA ASN A 40 -14.88 -42.77 -43.44
C ASN A 40 -15.35 -42.36 -42.04
N VAL A 41 -16.08 -43.28 -41.34
CA VAL A 41 -16.49 -43.03 -39.95
C VAL A 41 -15.28 -42.99 -39.02
N ASP A 42 -14.33 -43.91 -39.16
CA ASP A 42 -13.12 -43.97 -38.36
C ASP A 42 -12.25 -42.73 -38.55
N ILE A 43 -12.03 -42.28 -39.77
CA ILE A 43 -11.31 -41.02 -40.07
C ILE A 43 -11.99 -39.82 -39.43
N LYS A 44 -13.32 -39.70 -39.53
CA LYS A 44 -14.06 -38.59 -38.91
C LYS A 44 -14.01 -38.63 -37.40
N ALA A 45 -14.10 -39.82 -36.81
CA ALA A 45 -13.95 -39.99 -35.37
C ALA A 45 -12.54 -39.56 -34.87
N GLY A 46 -11.51 -39.97 -35.59
CA GLY A 46 -10.13 -39.56 -35.32
C GLY A 46 -9.94 -38.03 -35.44
N GLN A 47 -10.50 -37.42 -36.48
CA GLN A 47 -10.46 -35.96 -36.64
C GLN A 47 -11.21 -35.23 -35.52
N ALA A 48 -12.38 -35.73 -35.11
CA ALA A 48 -13.15 -35.17 -34.01
C ALA A 48 -12.39 -35.27 -32.68
N ALA A 49 -11.77 -36.40 -32.40
CA ALA A 49 -10.94 -36.61 -31.22
C ALA A 49 -9.72 -35.65 -31.19
N SER A 50 -9.02 -35.47 -32.32
CA SER A 50 -7.90 -34.52 -32.44
C SER A 50 -8.35 -33.09 -32.22
N THR A 51 -9.52 -32.71 -32.78
CA THR A 51 -10.09 -31.35 -32.56
C THR A 51 -10.45 -31.12 -31.09
N ALA A 52 -11.08 -32.12 -30.45
CA ALA A 52 -11.42 -32.04 -29.04
C ALA A 52 -10.19 -31.91 -28.15
N ASN A 53 -9.13 -32.67 -28.39
CA ASN A 53 -7.87 -32.58 -27.67
C ASN A 53 -7.20 -31.19 -27.83
N SER A 54 -7.22 -30.65 -29.05
CA SER A 54 -6.71 -29.31 -29.34
C SER A 54 -7.51 -28.21 -28.62
N ALA A 55 -8.83 -28.37 -28.55
CA ALA A 55 -9.69 -27.44 -27.82
C ALA A 55 -9.45 -27.52 -26.32
N SER A 56 -9.28 -28.72 -25.77
CA SER A 56 -8.91 -28.91 -24.35
C SER A 56 -7.58 -28.24 -24.00
N SER A 57 -6.53 -28.47 -24.80
CA SER A 57 -5.23 -27.84 -24.58
C SER A 57 -5.28 -26.33 -24.64
N LYS A 58 -6.07 -25.75 -25.54
CA LYS A 58 -6.28 -24.28 -25.58
C LYS A 58 -7.02 -23.77 -24.35
N ALA A 59 -8.00 -24.52 -23.85
CA ALA A 59 -8.71 -24.17 -22.63
C ALA A 59 -7.78 -24.18 -21.40
N ASP A 60 -6.88 -25.15 -21.31
CA ASP A 60 -5.88 -25.23 -20.24
C ASP A 60 -4.90 -24.03 -20.28
N ILE A 61 -4.40 -23.68 -21.46
CA ILE A 61 -3.54 -22.52 -21.67
C ILE A 61 -4.26 -21.21 -21.28
N ASN A 62 -5.52 -21.07 -21.70
CA ASN A 62 -6.32 -19.91 -21.35
C ASN A 62 -6.53 -19.80 -19.83
N THR A 63 -6.79 -20.92 -19.17
CA THR A 63 -6.96 -20.97 -17.71
C THR A 63 -5.68 -20.53 -16.98
N GLN A 64 -4.52 -21.00 -17.43
CA GLN A 64 -3.23 -20.58 -16.90
C GLN A 64 -2.99 -19.07 -17.10
N SER A 65 -3.29 -18.58 -18.31
CA SER A 65 -3.13 -17.15 -18.64
C SER A 65 -4.04 -16.27 -17.77
N ILE A 66 -5.30 -16.67 -17.57
CA ILE A 66 -6.24 -15.95 -16.69
C ILE A 66 -5.72 -15.94 -15.24
N THR A 67 -5.16 -17.04 -14.77
CA THR A 67 -4.58 -17.13 -13.42
C THR A 67 -3.41 -16.17 -13.26
N SER A 68 -2.51 -16.09 -14.24
CA SER A 68 -1.37 -15.16 -14.24
C SER A 68 -1.85 -13.70 -14.27
N ILE A 69 -2.77 -13.36 -15.15
CA ILE A 69 -3.33 -12.00 -15.26
C ILE A 69 -4.00 -11.58 -13.93
N ASN A 70 -4.73 -12.47 -13.29
CA ASN A 70 -5.35 -12.16 -12.00
C ASN A 70 -4.33 -11.91 -10.89
N ALA A 71 -3.20 -12.64 -10.89
CA ALA A 71 -2.12 -12.39 -9.93
C ALA A 71 -1.44 -11.03 -10.17
N GLU A 72 -1.16 -10.70 -11.43
CA GLU A 72 -0.60 -9.39 -11.80
C GLU A 72 -1.55 -8.24 -11.47
N LEU A 73 -2.84 -8.41 -11.73
CA LEU A 73 -3.88 -7.42 -11.40
C LEU A 73 -3.97 -7.18 -9.89
N LYS A 74 -3.86 -8.24 -9.09
CA LYS A 74 -3.82 -8.12 -7.63
C LYS A 74 -2.62 -7.29 -7.18
N THR A 75 -1.42 -7.60 -7.69
CA THR A 75 -0.19 -6.86 -7.37
C THR A 75 -0.29 -5.40 -7.78
N LEU A 76 -0.83 -5.11 -8.95
CA LEU A 76 -1.04 -3.74 -9.43
C LEU A 76 -2.02 -2.98 -8.55
N LYS A 77 -3.13 -3.62 -8.16
CA LYS A 77 -4.12 -3.02 -7.26
C LYS A 77 -3.52 -2.67 -5.90
N GLU A 78 -2.69 -3.54 -5.33
CA GLU A 78 -1.98 -3.29 -4.08
C GLU A 78 -0.98 -2.12 -4.22
N ALA A 79 -0.25 -2.06 -5.34
CA ALA A 79 0.65 -0.95 -5.64
C ALA A 79 -0.10 0.38 -5.77
N VAL A 80 -1.21 0.42 -6.54
CA VAL A 80 -2.05 1.62 -6.70
C VAL A 80 -2.61 2.07 -5.35
N GLN A 81 -3.10 1.16 -4.52
CA GLN A 81 -3.59 1.49 -3.17
C GLN A 81 -2.47 2.07 -2.29
N ASN A 82 -1.27 1.54 -2.41
CA ASN A 82 -0.12 2.07 -1.66
C ASN A 82 0.25 3.49 -2.12
N TYR A 83 0.26 3.76 -3.43
CA TYR A 83 0.46 5.12 -3.96
C TYR A 83 -0.63 6.08 -3.48
N ASP A 84 -1.90 5.65 -3.49
CA ASP A 84 -3.02 6.47 -2.99
C ASP A 84 -2.83 6.82 -1.52
N ASN A 85 -2.42 5.87 -0.69
CA ASN A 85 -2.12 6.09 0.72
C ASN A 85 -0.92 7.05 0.95
N ILE A 86 0.06 7.05 0.05
CA ILE A 86 1.20 7.98 0.11
C ILE A 86 0.78 9.39 -0.31
N LEU A 87 -0.04 9.53 -1.34
CA LEU A 87 -0.41 10.81 -1.93
C LEU A 87 -1.63 11.47 -1.28
N ASN A 88 -2.44 10.72 -0.55
CA ASN A 88 -3.63 11.24 0.10
C ASN A 88 -3.28 11.88 1.44
N PHE A 89 -3.19 13.21 1.47
CA PHE A 89 -2.89 13.99 2.66
C PHE A 89 -4.16 14.44 3.37
N LYS A 90 -4.16 14.30 4.68
CA LYS A 90 -5.22 14.81 5.57
C LYS A 90 -4.67 15.86 6.52
N MET A 91 -5.49 16.83 6.85
CA MET A 91 -5.18 17.77 7.92
C MET A 91 -5.27 17.05 9.27
N VAL A 92 -4.30 17.34 10.12
CA VAL A 92 -4.23 16.85 11.50
C VAL A 92 -4.51 18.00 12.44
N THR A 93 -5.43 17.81 13.38
CA THR A 93 -5.74 18.83 14.37
C THR A 93 -4.65 18.93 15.41
N CYS A 94 -4.04 20.11 15.52
CA CYS A 94 -2.97 20.39 16.45
C CYS A 94 -3.45 21.40 17.48
N VAL A 95 -3.28 21.08 18.75
CA VAL A 95 -3.72 21.91 19.86
C VAL A 95 -2.50 22.63 20.46
N PRO A 96 -2.44 23.98 20.45
CA PRO A 96 -1.35 24.69 21.09
C PRO A 96 -1.40 24.53 22.62
N SER A 97 -0.25 24.37 23.23
CA SER A 97 -0.13 24.26 24.67
C SER A 97 -0.53 25.61 25.34
N PRO A 98 -1.64 25.69 26.08
CA PRO A 98 -2.14 26.96 26.63
C PRO A 98 -1.23 27.50 27.75
N ASN A 99 -0.42 26.62 28.37
CA ASN A 99 0.48 27.01 29.44
C ASN A 99 1.84 27.54 28.94
N ASN A 100 2.20 27.21 27.69
CA ASN A 100 3.48 27.56 27.10
C ASN A 100 3.35 28.61 26.01
N LEU A 101 2.23 28.63 25.30
CA LEU A 101 2.03 29.45 24.11
C LEU A 101 0.91 30.49 24.28
N LYS A 102 1.05 31.60 23.60
CA LYS A 102 -0.03 32.58 23.45
C LYS A 102 -1.18 32.00 22.63
N ALA A 103 -2.39 32.51 22.85
CA ALA A 103 -3.61 32.02 22.21
C ALA A 103 -3.63 32.19 20.68
N ASP A 104 -2.83 33.09 20.13
CA ASP A 104 -2.68 33.30 18.68
C ASP A 104 -1.67 32.34 18.02
N SER A 105 -1.07 31.46 18.80
CA SER A 105 -0.17 30.43 18.29
C SER A 105 -0.93 29.36 17.52
N SER A 106 -0.39 28.95 16.38
CA SER A 106 -1.03 27.97 15.52
C SER A 106 -0.02 27.01 14.86
N MET A 107 -0.46 25.80 14.66
CA MET A 107 0.25 24.81 13.84
C MET A 107 -0.71 24.20 12.83
N ILE A 108 -0.26 24.09 11.59
CA ILE A 108 -0.92 23.34 10.53
C ILE A 108 -0.03 22.14 10.25
N MET A 109 -0.63 20.96 10.31
CA MET A 109 0.00 19.72 9.93
C MET A 109 -0.86 19.00 8.91
N THR A 110 -0.25 18.51 7.85
CA THR A 110 -0.87 17.57 6.92
C THR A 110 -0.05 16.29 6.91
N GLN A 111 -0.72 15.17 6.84
CA GLN A 111 -0.09 13.87 6.90
C GLN A 111 -0.73 12.92 5.89
N ASN A 112 0.06 12.10 5.21
CA ASN A 112 -0.46 11.07 4.34
C ASN A 112 -1.09 9.91 5.13
N THR A 113 -1.95 9.14 4.48
CA THR A 113 -2.77 8.11 5.14
C THR A 113 -1.93 7.05 5.85
N ASN A 114 -0.79 6.67 5.32
CA ASN A 114 0.10 5.67 5.93
C ASN A 114 1.09 6.25 6.95
N LYS A 115 0.98 7.55 7.26
CA LYS A 115 1.81 8.25 8.27
C LYS A 115 3.32 8.20 7.99
N THR A 116 3.74 8.12 6.72
CA THR A 116 5.17 8.11 6.33
C THR A 116 5.69 9.47 5.90
N LEU A 117 4.80 10.43 5.66
CA LEU A 117 5.14 11.77 5.24
C LEU A 117 4.22 12.78 5.92
N ALA A 118 4.82 13.80 6.53
CA ALA A 118 4.09 14.90 7.15
C ALA A 118 4.71 16.24 6.76
N SER A 119 3.86 17.25 6.56
CA SER A 119 4.26 18.63 6.43
C SER A 119 3.78 19.40 7.65
N LEU A 120 4.69 20.12 8.29
CA LEU A 120 4.42 20.90 9.50
C LEU A 120 4.76 22.37 9.25
N LYS A 121 3.84 23.23 9.62
CA LYS A 121 4.05 24.67 9.60
C LYS A 121 3.45 25.27 10.86
N PHE A 122 4.25 26.03 11.61
CA PHE A 122 3.72 26.74 12.76
C PHE A 122 4.31 28.15 12.92
N ASN A 123 3.53 28.97 13.60
CA ASN A 123 3.94 30.26 14.13
C ASN A 123 3.44 30.33 15.57
N ALA A 124 4.33 30.51 16.51
CA ALA A 124 4.01 30.47 17.91
C ALA A 124 4.81 31.51 18.73
N THR A 125 4.19 31.98 19.77
CA THR A 125 4.91 32.86 20.74
C THR A 125 4.81 32.22 22.13
N MET A 126 5.98 31.88 22.69
CA MET A 126 6.06 31.37 24.05
C MET A 126 5.73 32.46 25.05
N LEU A 127 4.92 32.11 26.03
CA LEU A 127 4.62 32.99 27.17
C LEU A 127 5.87 33.22 28.04
N TYR A 128 5.93 34.40 28.67
CA TYR A 128 6.90 34.67 29.68
C TYR A 128 6.36 35.72 30.66
N PRO A 129 6.55 35.55 31.98
CA PRO A 129 7.03 34.34 32.65
C PRO A 129 6.07 33.17 32.54
N LEU A 130 6.60 31.94 32.46
CA LEU A 130 5.79 30.75 32.49
C LEU A 130 5.31 30.43 33.91
N ALA A 131 4.01 30.56 34.19
CA ALA A 131 3.47 30.34 35.54
C ALA A 131 3.45 28.86 35.94
N ASN A 132 2.92 28.02 35.03
CA ASN A 132 2.84 26.54 35.20
C ASN A 132 3.13 25.89 33.83
N PRO A 133 4.38 25.80 33.41
CA PRO A 133 4.71 25.28 32.08
C PRO A 133 4.36 23.82 31.93
N SER A 134 3.78 23.47 30.77
CA SER A 134 3.67 22.07 30.35
C SER A 134 5.04 21.60 29.89
N LYS A 135 5.70 20.84 30.78
CA LYS A 135 7.08 20.38 30.55
C LYS A 135 7.27 18.96 31.04
N TYR A 136 8.22 18.28 30.42
CA TYR A 136 8.69 16.95 30.79
C TYR A 136 10.19 16.99 31.01
N VAL A 137 10.66 16.28 32.03
CA VAL A 137 12.08 16.16 32.33
C VAL A 137 12.55 14.83 31.80
N PHE A 138 13.41 14.87 30.79
CA PHE A 138 14.01 13.66 30.21
C PHE A 138 15.33 13.36 30.88
N THR A 139 15.61 12.09 31.08
CA THR A 139 16.88 11.63 31.62
C THR A 139 17.73 11.07 30.49
N TRP A 140 18.98 11.52 30.41
CA TRP A 140 19.96 10.98 29.48
C TRP A 140 20.47 9.61 29.93
N SER A 141 21.03 8.83 28.99
CA SER A 141 21.72 7.57 29.31
C SER A 141 22.90 7.76 30.26
N THR A 142 23.52 8.94 30.23
CA THR A 142 24.65 9.36 31.09
C THR A 142 24.23 9.92 32.46
N GLY A 143 22.92 9.94 32.78
CA GLY A 143 22.40 10.44 34.05
C GLY A 143 22.08 11.93 34.08
N GLY A 144 22.31 12.68 33.01
CA GLY A 144 21.90 14.08 32.89
C GLY A 144 20.39 14.20 32.66
N THR A 145 19.84 15.36 32.91
CA THR A 145 18.43 15.68 32.66
C THR A 145 18.29 16.87 31.72
N THR A 146 17.23 16.85 30.92
CA THR A 146 16.87 17.99 30.07
C THR A 146 15.38 18.24 30.13
N THR A 147 14.94 19.45 29.83
CA THR A 147 13.55 19.83 29.90
C THR A 147 12.98 20.01 28.49
N PHE A 148 11.96 19.23 28.20
CA PHE A 148 11.15 19.36 26.99
C PHE A 148 9.92 20.21 27.32
N TYR A 149 9.64 21.20 26.49
CA TYR A 149 8.46 22.04 26.59
C TYR A 149 7.49 21.69 25.47
N ASP A 150 6.25 21.32 25.85
CA ASP A 150 5.19 21.12 24.88
C ASP A 150 4.85 22.42 24.17
N LEU A 151 4.90 22.41 22.86
CA LEU A 151 4.40 23.50 22.02
C LEU A 151 3.02 23.16 21.48
N PHE A 152 2.82 21.94 20.98
CA PHE A 152 1.56 21.45 20.45
C PHE A 152 1.34 20.00 20.84
N THR A 153 0.06 19.61 20.92
CA THR A 153 -0.35 18.23 21.13
C THR A 153 -1.33 17.79 20.05
N ILE A 154 -1.35 16.49 19.79
CA ILE A 154 -2.22 15.84 18.82
C ILE A 154 -2.79 14.57 19.46
N GLU A 155 -4.11 14.41 19.45
CA GLU A 155 -4.82 13.27 20.02
C GLU A 155 -4.70 12.00 19.12
N ASP A 156 -3.52 11.65 18.70
CA ASP A 156 -3.25 10.42 17.94
C ASP A 156 -1.75 10.17 17.87
N ASN A 157 -1.37 8.93 17.56
CA ASN A 157 0.00 8.60 17.21
C ASN A 157 0.26 8.95 15.72
N CYS A 158 0.47 10.24 15.46
CA CYS A 158 0.59 10.73 14.09
C CYS A 158 1.92 10.38 13.39
N PHE A 159 2.94 9.97 14.15
CA PHE A 159 4.25 9.62 13.58
C PHE A 159 4.61 8.14 13.72
N ASN A 160 3.65 7.28 14.07
CA ASN A 160 3.89 5.86 14.36
C ASN A 160 5.02 5.65 15.39
N LEU A 161 5.07 6.51 16.40
CA LEU A 161 6.06 6.45 17.46
C LEU A 161 5.79 5.30 18.43
N ASN A 162 6.84 4.75 19.01
CA ASN A 162 6.69 3.84 20.13
C ASN A 162 6.13 4.59 21.33
N GLN A 163 5.22 3.95 22.06
CA GLN A 163 4.70 4.50 23.30
C GLN A 163 5.80 4.55 24.36
N THR A 164 5.95 5.69 25.01
CA THR A 164 6.91 5.90 26.08
C THR A 164 6.36 6.90 27.08
N ALA A 165 6.22 6.51 28.34
CA ALA A 165 5.66 7.39 29.38
C ALA A 165 6.54 8.62 29.66
N LEU A 166 7.84 8.44 29.64
CA LEU A 166 8.86 9.52 29.76
C LEU A 166 10.05 9.13 28.87
N PRO A 167 10.10 9.57 27.62
CA PRO A 167 11.14 9.15 26.70
C PRO A 167 12.49 9.73 27.13
N ARG A 168 13.55 8.99 26.81
CA ARG A 168 14.88 9.59 26.74
C ARG A 168 14.94 10.50 25.52
N SER A 169 15.82 11.49 25.55
CA SER A 169 15.97 12.40 24.41
C SER A 169 16.21 11.67 23.07
N ALA A 170 16.97 10.59 23.09
CA ALA A 170 17.22 9.73 21.92
C ALA A 170 15.97 9.00 21.39
N GLU A 171 14.90 8.92 22.17
CA GLU A 171 13.63 8.25 21.79
C GLU A 171 12.66 9.24 21.14
N CYS A 172 12.96 10.55 21.20
CA CYS A 172 12.16 11.56 20.56
C CYS A 172 12.51 11.66 19.07
N LEU A 173 11.48 11.62 18.22
CA LEU A 173 11.65 11.87 16.80
C LEU A 173 11.97 13.34 16.55
N THR A 174 13.03 13.63 15.83
CA THR A 174 13.25 14.98 15.28
C THR A 174 12.33 15.22 14.10
N VAL A 175 11.35 16.10 14.25
CA VAL A 175 10.37 16.43 13.22
C VAL A 175 10.74 17.67 12.40
N GLY A 176 11.79 18.37 12.78
CA GLY A 176 12.31 19.50 12.00
C GLY A 176 13.14 20.45 12.83
N VAL A 177 13.47 21.57 12.21
CA VAL A 177 14.23 22.66 12.82
C VAL A 177 13.39 23.93 12.80
N MET A 178 13.12 24.51 13.96
CA MET A 178 12.47 25.81 14.06
C MET A 178 13.50 26.92 14.20
N SER A 179 13.14 28.10 13.70
CA SER A 179 13.80 29.32 14.04
C SER A 179 13.07 30.00 15.21
N TYR A 180 13.78 30.59 16.13
CA TYR A 180 13.17 31.40 17.16
C TYR A 180 13.91 32.74 17.36
N ARG A 181 13.16 33.72 17.77
CA ARG A 181 13.68 35.06 18.11
C ARG A 181 13.38 35.39 19.57
N ASN A 182 14.38 35.71 20.31
CA ASN A 182 14.22 36.33 21.63
C ASN A 182 13.69 37.76 21.45
N ASN A 183 12.51 38.04 21.98
CA ASN A 183 11.84 39.32 21.77
C ASN A 183 12.50 40.51 22.51
N SER A 184 13.29 40.25 23.54
CA SER A 184 14.07 41.27 24.27
C SER A 184 15.37 41.59 23.54
N THR A 185 16.19 40.61 23.26
CA THR A 185 17.54 40.81 22.67
C THR A 185 17.52 40.88 21.14
N LYS A 186 16.41 40.47 20.50
CA LYS A 186 16.26 40.34 19.05
C LYS A 186 17.18 39.26 18.42
N ALA A 187 17.91 38.52 19.22
CA ALA A 187 18.73 37.42 18.75
C ALA A 187 17.87 36.33 18.12
N ILE A 188 18.33 35.73 17.01
CA ILE A 188 17.71 34.62 16.31
C ILE A 188 18.62 33.41 16.48
N ALA A 189 18.01 32.28 16.80
CA ALA A 189 18.68 30.98 16.85
C ALA A 189 17.78 29.87 16.27
N ARG A 190 18.31 28.67 16.21
CA ARG A 190 17.60 27.49 15.71
C ARG A 190 17.57 26.41 16.78
N LEU A 191 16.48 25.66 16.82
CA LEU A 191 16.30 24.51 17.70
C LEU A 191 15.65 23.37 16.92
N TYR A 192 15.96 22.14 17.33
CA TYR A 192 15.25 20.97 16.84
C TYR A 192 13.85 20.90 17.45
N VAL A 193 12.85 20.66 16.60
CA VAL A 193 11.50 20.32 17.02
C VAL A 193 11.43 18.81 17.12
N ARG A 194 10.97 18.33 18.25
CA ARG A 194 10.92 16.91 18.56
C ARG A 194 9.49 16.47 18.86
N ALA A 195 9.21 15.20 18.61
CA ALA A 195 7.93 14.59 18.92
C ALA A 195 8.12 13.28 19.68
N TRP A 196 7.18 12.95 20.57
CA TRP A 196 7.08 11.69 21.26
C TRP A 196 5.61 11.35 21.54
N TYR A 197 5.32 10.10 21.88
CA TYR A 197 3.96 9.60 22.07
C TYR A 197 3.84 8.91 23.43
N ASP A 198 2.89 9.37 24.27
CA ASP A 198 2.70 8.85 25.63
C ASP A 198 1.75 7.65 25.72
N GLY A 199 1.11 7.24 24.61
CA GLY A 199 0.10 6.21 24.53
C GLY A 199 -1.30 6.74 24.22
N ALA A 200 -1.51 8.04 24.37
CA ALA A 200 -2.76 8.72 24.05
C ALA A 200 -2.53 9.94 23.14
N THR A 201 -1.45 10.67 23.38
CA THR A 201 -1.18 11.98 22.77
C THR A 201 0.22 12.03 22.18
N THR A 202 0.34 12.57 20.97
CA THR A 202 1.63 12.97 20.41
C THR A 202 1.96 14.37 20.87
N HIS A 203 3.08 14.50 21.55
CA HIS A 203 3.65 15.76 22.01
C HIS A 203 4.65 16.29 20.99
N ILE A 204 4.51 17.55 20.60
CA ILE A 204 5.43 18.24 19.70
C ILE A 204 6.00 19.44 20.46
N GLY A 205 7.31 19.49 20.56
CA GLY A 205 7.93 20.53 21.35
C GLY A 205 9.41 20.68 21.10
N ALA A 206 10.08 21.35 22.02
CA ALA A 206 11.50 21.60 21.94
C ALA A 206 12.19 21.51 23.31
N ILE A 207 13.45 21.18 23.24
CA ILE A 207 14.37 21.20 24.40
C ILE A 207 15.11 22.54 24.38
N PHE A 208 14.98 23.28 25.45
CA PHE A 208 15.72 24.51 25.65
C PHE A 208 16.83 24.27 26.68
N SER A 209 18.06 24.57 26.31
CA SER A 209 19.23 24.37 27.15
C SER A 209 19.30 25.31 28.36
N GLN A 210 18.53 26.41 28.36
CA GLN A 210 18.42 27.34 29.45
C GLN A 210 16.97 27.79 29.62
N GLU A 211 16.54 28.06 30.84
CA GLU A 211 15.27 28.71 31.10
C GLU A 211 15.24 30.06 30.36
N THR A 212 14.26 30.22 29.50
CA THR A 212 14.12 31.48 28.75
C THR A 212 13.66 32.58 29.68
N THR A 213 14.42 33.67 29.74
CA THR A 213 14.13 34.83 30.57
C THR A 213 13.31 35.91 29.84
N ALA A 214 12.84 35.60 28.65
CA ALA A 214 12.05 36.51 27.80
C ALA A 214 11.09 35.76 26.88
N SER A 215 10.06 36.45 26.42
CA SER A 215 9.15 35.95 25.41
C SER A 215 9.91 35.62 24.12
N ILE A 216 9.57 34.47 23.54
CA ILE A 216 10.20 33.94 22.33
C ILE A 216 9.12 33.80 21.24
N THR A 217 9.42 34.30 20.03
CA THR A 217 8.63 34.04 18.84
C THR A 217 9.30 32.92 18.02
N MET A 218 8.54 31.88 17.65
CA MET A 218 9.03 30.69 16.98
C MET A 218 8.26 30.47 15.68
N TRP A 219 8.98 29.98 14.66
CA TRP A 219 8.34 29.59 13.39
C TRP A 219 9.06 28.41 12.75
N MET A 220 8.30 27.58 12.10
CA MET A 220 8.79 26.44 11.33
C MET A 220 7.96 26.27 10.07
N ASP A 221 8.61 25.89 8.99
CA ASP A 221 7.99 25.41 7.76
C ASP A 221 8.87 24.28 7.24
N GLY A 222 8.34 23.07 7.18
CA GLY A 222 9.15 21.91 6.83
C GLY A 222 8.33 20.67 6.52
N THR A 223 8.97 19.74 5.82
CA THR A 223 8.42 18.41 5.50
C THR A 223 9.27 17.35 6.18
N VAL A 224 8.60 16.42 6.83
CA VAL A 224 9.23 15.30 7.54
C VAL A 224 8.96 14.01 6.79
N PHE A 225 10.02 13.29 6.46
CA PHE A 225 9.95 11.92 5.94
C PHE A 225 10.07 10.96 7.12
N LEU A 226 9.03 10.17 7.33
CA LEU A 226 8.94 9.19 8.38
C LEU A 226 9.19 7.82 7.76
N SER A 227 10.42 7.37 7.68
CA SER A 227 10.70 5.98 7.33
C SER A 227 10.45 5.11 8.56
N GLY A 228 9.84 3.95 8.39
CA GLY A 228 9.38 3.06 9.47
C GLY A 228 10.44 2.47 10.42
N SER A 229 11.64 3.04 10.42
CA SER A 229 12.69 2.82 11.42
C SER A 229 13.33 4.17 11.68
N VAL A 230 12.89 4.86 12.70
CA VAL A 230 13.49 6.12 13.09
C VAL A 230 14.80 5.82 13.82
N ILE A 231 15.89 5.83 13.06
CA ILE A 231 17.21 6.06 13.65
C ILE A 231 17.24 7.58 13.92
N ALA A 232 17.03 7.99 15.15
CA ALA A 232 17.28 9.37 15.51
C ALA A 232 18.72 9.71 15.10
N PRO A 233 18.96 10.83 14.40
CA PRO A 233 20.33 11.27 14.20
C PRO A 233 21.00 11.41 15.58
N PRO A 234 22.29 11.09 15.71
CA PRO A 234 23.00 11.27 16.96
C PRO A 234 22.82 12.71 17.42
N ASP A 235 22.50 12.87 18.68
CA ASP A 235 22.38 14.19 19.29
C ASP A 235 23.76 14.88 19.12
N PRO A 236 23.83 16.11 18.59
CA PRO A 236 25.09 16.82 18.45
C PRO A 236 25.82 17.00 19.79
N ASP A 237 25.11 16.83 20.92
CA ASP A 237 25.71 16.86 22.26
C ASP A 237 26.26 15.49 22.72
N ASP A 238 26.07 14.40 21.96
CA ASP A 238 26.64 13.08 22.26
C ASP A 238 28.07 12.87 21.72
N THR A 239 28.69 13.89 21.14
CA THR A 239 30.11 13.85 20.78
C THR A 239 30.95 14.31 21.95
N GLU A 240 31.54 13.34 22.67
CA GLU A 240 32.76 13.59 23.47
C GLU A 240 33.94 14.05 22.61
#